data_415c7bd8f3c69108aca35400e7d1a1b6
#
_entry.id   415c7bd8f3c69108aca35400e7d1a1b6
#
_cell.length_a   1.000
_cell.length_b   1.000
_cell.length_c   1.000
_cell.angle_alpha   90.00
_cell.angle_beta   90.00
_cell.angle_gamma   90.00
#
_symmetry.space_group_name_H-M   'P 1'
#
loop_
_entity.id
_entity.type
_entity.pdbx_description
1 polymer ?
#
loop_
_entity_poly.entity_id
_entity_poly.type
_entity_poly.pdbx_seq_one_letter_code
_entity_poly.pdbx_strand_id
1 'polypeptide(L)'
;DKQLTYSLTIPKTGPGYDDFGNPYENLILPDDVFYYNKPVTVITNKSSMSNAEWFAYAMSLNESVTTVGDHTAGATLGVNGIDLLPNGWLIQIPRELNYTEKGESFESIGYAPDVLVQNMEDDIANGIDKCLEEAMLH
;
A
#
# COMPACT_ATOMS: atom_id res chain seq x y z
N ASP A 1 11.74 -16.17 9.90
CA ASP A 1 12.74 -15.87 10.95
C ASP A 1 13.67 -14.70 10.59
N LYS A 2 13.42 -13.91 9.58
CA LYS A 2 14.27 -12.80 9.16
C LYS A 2 13.49 -11.49 9.13
N GLN A 3 14.04 -10.46 9.77
CA GLN A 3 13.58 -9.09 9.60
C GLN A 3 13.60 -8.70 8.13
N LEU A 4 12.53 -8.05 7.64
CA LEU A 4 12.39 -7.64 6.25
C LEU A 4 12.05 -6.15 6.19
N THR A 5 12.81 -5.39 5.42
CA THR A 5 12.46 -4.01 5.07
C THR A 5 11.44 -4.04 3.93
N TYR A 6 10.28 -3.44 4.11
CA TYR A 6 9.28 -3.36 3.04
C TYR A 6 9.16 -1.95 2.44
N SER A 7 9.53 -0.92 3.19
CA SER A 7 9.53 0.44 2.64
C SER A 7 10.56 1.35 3.31
N LEU A 8 10.88 2.43 2.62
CA LEU A 8 11.71 3.54 3.06
C LEU A 8 10.84 4.79 3.14
N THR A 9 10.89 5.51 4.25
CA THR A 9 10.22 6.79 4.42
C THR A 9 11.23 7.91 4.57
N ILE A 10 11.06 8.99 3.81
CA ILE A 10 11.90 10.19 3.86
C ILE A 10 11.03 11.35 4.38
N PRO A 11 11.22 11.79 5.63
CA PRO A 11 10.39 12.83 6.21
C PRO A 11 10.74 14.21 5.67
N LYS A 12 9.74 15.06 5.53
CA LYS A 12 9.90 16.50 5.29
C LYS A 12 10.36 17.17 6.57
N THR A 13 11.45 17.94 6.53
CA THR A 13 12.09 18.57 7.70
C THR A 13 11.95 20.09 7.74
N GLY A 14 11.55 20.72 6.64
CA GLY A 14 11.44 22.18 6.54
C GLY A 14 10.51 22.64 5.42
N PRO A 15 10.35 23.96 5.25
CA PRO A 15 9.43 24.55 4.29
C PRO A 15 9.96 24.58 2.85
N GLY A 16 11.27 24.46 2.66
CA GLY A 16 11.89 24.46 1.32
C GLY A 16 11.56 23.21 0.53
N TYR A 17 11.60 23.30 -0.79
CA TYR A 17 11.24 22.18 -1.68
C TYR A 17 12.09 20.93 -1.38
N ASP A 18 13.37 21.09 -1.16
CA ASP A 18 14.34 20.01 -0.96
C ASP A 18 14.65 19.72 0.53
N ASP A 19 13.87 20.28 1.46
CA ASP A 19 14.08 20.08 2.89
C ASP A 19 13.58 18.70 3.34
N PHE A 20 14.32 17.67 3.00
CA PHE A 20 14.05 16.29 3.43
C PHE A 20 15.12 15.81 4.42
N GLY A 21 14.69 14.97 5.34
CA GLY A 21 15.57 14.31 6.31
C GLY A 21 16.20 13.03 5.75
N ASN A 22 16.88 12.30 6.63
CA ASN A 22 17.42 11.00 6.29
C ASN A 22 16.28 9.98 6.16
N PRO A 23 16.37 9.05 5.19
CA PRO A 23 15.43 7.94 5.09
C PRO A 23 15.53 7.02 6.32
N TYR A 24 14.39 6.45 6.71
CA TYR A 24 14.34 5.36 7.68
C TYR A 24 13.55 4.19 7.10
N GLU A 25 13.87 3.01 7.61
CA GLU A 25 13.28 1.76 7.14
C GLU A 25 12.02 1.42 7.93
N ASN A 26 10.99 0.96 7.23
CA ASN A 26 9.82 0.32 7.82
C ASN A 26 9.98 -1.20 7.69
N LEU A 27 9.84 -1.89 8.82
CA LEU A 27 10.24 -3.28 8.96
C LEU A 27 9.05 -4.19 9.25
N ILE A 28 9.07 -5.37 8.65
CA ILE A 28 8.31 -6.53 9.12
C ILE A 28 9.24 -7.29 10.07
N LEU A 29 8.80 -7.44 11.31
CA LEU A 29 9.53 -8.20 12.31
C LEU A 29 8.95 -9.61 12.41
N PRO A 30 9.79 -10.64 12.59
CA PRO A 30 9.29 -11.98 12.83
C PRO A 30 8.55 -12.05 14.16
N ASP A 31 7.52 -12.89 14.22
CA ASP A 31 6.84 -13.25 15.47
C ASP A 31 7.19 -14.71 15.78
N ASP A 32 7.85 -14.92 16.92
CA ASP A 32 8.27 -16.25 17.37
C ASP A 32 7.13 -17.06 18.04
N VAL A 33 6.00 -16.42 18.32
CA VAL A 33 4.87 -17.03 19.05
C VAL A 33 3.82 -17.57 18.11
N PHE A 34 3.51 -16.84 17.05
CA PHE A 34 2.46 -17.20 16.09
C PHE A 34 2.87 -16.86 14.66
N TYR A 35 2.70 -17.82 13.76
CA TYR A 35 2.82 -17.58 12.33
C TYR A 35 1.79 -18.40 11.55
N TYR A 36 1.31 -17.82 10.44
CA TYR A 36 0.42 -18.48 9.52
C TYR A 36 1.24 -19.01 8.34
N ASN A 37 1.15 -20.33 8.09
CA ASN A 37 2.01 -21.03 7.14
C ASN A 37 1.27 -21.62 5.93
N LYS A 38 0.05 -21.17 5.69
CA LYS A 38 -0.72 -21.58 4.51
C LYS A 38 -0.71 -20.48 3.46
N PRO A 39 -1.05 -20.80 2.19
CA PRO A 39 -1.23 -19.80 1.15
C PRO A 39 -2.21 -18.71 1.59
N VAL A 40 -1.94 -17.49 1.20
CA VAL A 40 -2.77 -16.31 1.45
C VAL A 40 -2.98 -15.56 0.15
N THR A 41 -4.21 -15.19 -0.14
CA THR A 41 -4.52 -14.31 -1.26
C THR A 41 -4.99 -12.97 -0.75
N VAL A 42 -4.39 -11.89 -1.25
CA VAL A 42 -4.75 -10.50 -0.92
C VAL A 42 -5.46 -9.88 -2.13
N ILE A 43 -6.70 -9.46 -1.95
CA ILE A 43 -7.48 -8.82 -3.02
C ILE A 43 -7.32 -7.31 -2.93
N THR A 44 -6.98 -6.69 -4.07
CA THR A 44 -6.81 -5.24 -4.20
C THR A 44 -7.74 -4.64 -5.24
N ASN A 45 -8.04 -3.35 -5.11
CA ASN A 45 -8.75 -2.58 -6.11
C ASN A 45 -8.42 -1.09 -6.01
N LYS A 46 -9.00 -0.27 -6.89
CA LYS A 46 -8.78 1.19 -6.94
C LYS A 46 -9.23 1.96 -5.69
N SER A 47 -9.94 1.33 -4.77
CA SER A 47 -10.28 1.90 -3.46
C SER A 47 -9.27 1.51 -2.36
N SER A 48 -8.35 0.60 -2.65
CA SER A 48 -7.23 0.29 -1.76
C SER A 48 -6.24 1.44 -1.81
N MET A 49 -6.12 2.20 -0.71
CA MET A 49 -5.27 3.38 -0.65
C MET A 49 -4.44 3.43 0.63
N SER A 50 -3.38 4.22 0.62
CA SER A 50 -2.53 4.51 1.77
C SER A 50 -1.95 3.22 2.37
N ASN A 51 -2.14 2.96 3.66
CA ASN A 51 -1.63 1.76 4.32
C ASN A 51 -2.13 0.45 3.71
N ALA A 52 -3.27 0.44 3.02
CA ALA A 52 -3.75 -0.76 2.33
C ALA A 52 -2.86 -1.12 1.12
N GLU A 53 -2.29 -0.14 0.44
CA GLU A 53 -1.32 -0.36 -0.64
C GLU A 53 -0.01 -0.92 -0.09
N TRP A 54 0.51 -0.31 0.97
CA TRP A 54 1.71 -0.80 1.66
C TRP A 54 1.52 -2.17 2.28
N PHE A 55 0.32 -2.48 2.80
CA PHE A 55 -0.01 -3.80 3.30
C PHE A 55 0.02 -4.84 2.16
N ALA A 56 -0.63 -4.56 1.04
CA ALA A 56 -0.64 -5.48 -0.11
C ALA A 56 0.79 -5.75 -0.61
N TYR A 57 1.60 -4.70 -0.76
CA TYR A 57 2.99 -4.83 -1.13
C TYR A 57 3.81 -5.62 -0.11
N ALA A 58 3.71 -5.28 1.17
CA ALA A 58 4.44 -5.97 2.23
C ALA A 58 4.10 -7.47 2.30
N MET A 59 2.83 -7.81 2.09
CA MET A 59 2.38 -9.20 2.01
C MET A 59 2.97 -9.92 0.78
N SER A 60 3.05 -9.26 -0.37
CA SER A 60 3.59 -9.86 -1.60
C SER A 60 5.09 -10.20 -1.53
N LEU A 61 5.81 -9.68 -0.55
CA LEU A 61 7.20 -10.05 -0.30
C LEU A 61 7.36 -11.47 0.28
N ASN A 62 6.25 -12.12 0.63
CA ASN A 62 6.23 -13.50 1.10
C ASN A 62 5.80 -14.42 -0.07
N GLU A 63 6.63 -15.42 -0.39
CA GLU A 63 6.39 -16.37 -1.49
C GLU A 63 5.07 -17.19 -1.36
N SER A 64 4.50 -17.25 -0.16
CA SER A 64 3.21 -17.91 0.09
C SER A 64 2.00 -16.98 -0.12
N VAL A 65 2.23 -15.75 -0.56
CA VAL A 65 1.17 -14.77 -0.78
C VAL A 65 1.04 -14.49 -2.28
N THR A 66 -0.20 -14.47 -2.75
CA THR A 66 -0.57 -14.02 -4.10
C THR A 66 -1.47 -12.80 -3.99
N THR A 67 -1.17 -11.74 -4.72
CA THR A 67 -2.04 -10.56 -4.79
C THR A 67 -2.89 -10.62 -6.06
N VAL A 68 -4.19 -10.39 -5.93
CA VAL A 68 -5.19 -10.53 -7.01
C VAL A 68 -6.07 -9.28 -7.06
N GLY A 69 -6.48 -8.87 -8.22
CA GLY A 69 -7.46 -7.80 -8.40
C GLY A 69 -7.01 -6.69 -9.32
N ASP A 70 -7.40 -5.45 -9.03
CA ASP A 70 -6.99 -4.28 -9.80
C ASP A 70 -5.86 -3.52 -9.10
N HIS A 71 -5.19 -2.64 -9.85
CA HIS A 71 -4.26 -1.68 -9.28
C HIS A 71 -4.89 -0.94 -8.10
N THR A 72 -4.09 -0.63 -7.11
CA THR A 72 -4.50 0.21 -5.98
C THR A 72 -4.64 1.68 -6.39
N ALA A 73 -5.04 2.55 -5.47
CA ALA A 73 -5.34 3.95 -5.75
C ALA A 73 -4.14 4.79 -6.19
N GLY A 74 -2.93 4.45 -5.73
CA GLY A 74 -1.76 5.29 -5.91
C GLY A 74 -1.75 6.53 -5.02
N ALA A 75 -2.28 6.41 -3.80
CA ALA A 75 -2.35 7.47 -2.80
C ALA A 75 -1.60 7.01 -1.54
N THR A 76 -0.29 6.93 -1.64
CA THR A 76 0.60 6.26 -0.68
C THR A 76 1.27 7.20 0.30
N LEU A 77 1.23 8.52 0.06
CA LEU A 77 1.91 9.48 0.91
C LEU A 77 1.16 9.70 2.23
N GLY A 78 1.88 9.59 3.33
CA GLY A 78 1.34 9.81 4.67
C GLY A 78 0.95 11.26 4.90
N VAL A 79 -0.26 11.47 5.43
CA VAL A 79 -0.76 12.79 5.81
C VAL A 79 -0.53 12.98 7.31
N ASN A 80 0.67 13.35 7.68
CA ASN A 80 1.14 13.43 9.07
C ASN A 80 0.87 14.80 9.72
N GLY A 81 -0.12 15.54 9.28
CA GLY A 81 -0.47 16.82 9.88
C GLY A 81 -1.74 17.41 9.30
N ILE A 82 -2.43 18.13 10.16
CA ILE A 82 -3.57 18.95 9.78
C ILE A 82 -3.19 20.39 10.13
N ASP A 83 -3.13 21.25 9.13
CA ASP A 83 -2.89 22.66 9.31
C ASP A 83 -4.22 23.42 9.33
N LEU A 84 -4.43 24.23 10.35
CA LEU A 84 -5.60 25.10 10.46
C LEU A 84 -5.33 26.41 9.74
N LEU A 85 -6.13 26.73 8.75
CA LEU A 85 -6.06 27.99 8.03
C LEU A 85 -6.78 29.12 8.79
N PRO A 86 -6.42 30.42 8.59
CA PRO A 86 -7.02 31.55 9.30
C PRO A 86 -8.53 31.67 9.18
N ASN A 87 -9.12 31.10 8.12
CA ASN A 87 -10.57 31.05 7.89
C ASN A 87 -11.27 29.86 8.57
N GLY A 88 -10.55 29.06 9.36
CA GLY A 88 -11.07 27.88 10.04
C GLY A 88 -11.09 26.62 9.20
N TRP A 89 -10.59 26.64 7.97
CA TRP A 89 -10.46 25.42 7.15
C TRP A 89 -9.26 24.59 7.60
N LEU A 90 -9.37 23.29 7.38
CA LEU A 90 -8.30 22.34 7.61
C LEU A 90 -7.69 21.95 6.27
N ILE A 91 -6.37 21.91 6.21
CA ILE A 91 -5.64 21.37 5.05
C ILE A 91 -4.74 20.22 5.52
N GLN A 92 -4.73 19.14 4.75
CA GLN A 92 -3.82 18.03 4.95
C GLN A 92 -2.80 18.02 3.80
N ILE A 93 -1.53 18.05 4.16
CA ILE A 93 -0.43 18.06 3.19
C ILE A 93 0.50 16.91 3.53
N PRO A 94 0.83 16.04 2.55
CA PRO A 94 1.84 15.00 2.75
C PRO A 94 3.18 15.62 3.18
N ARG A 95 3.79 15.01 4.20
CA ARG A 95 5.07 15.48 4.77
C ARG A 95 6.15 14.41 4.75
N GLU A 96 6.01 13.46 3.83
CA GLU A 96 6.98 12.39 3.63
C GLU A 96 6.93 11.87 2.20
N LEU A 97 8.02 11.25 1.77
CA LEU A 97 8.09 10.46 0.56
C LEU A 97 8.25 9.00 0.96
N ASN A 98 7.53 8.11 0.28
CA ASN A 98 7.56 6.68 0.56
C ASN A 98 7.99 5.91 -0.69
N TYR A 99 8.93 4.98 -0.49
CA TYR A 99 9.49 4.12 -1.53
C TYR A 99 9.54 2.68 -1.03
N THR A 100 9.50 1.73 -1.95
CA THR A 100 9.83 0.34 -1.64
C THR A 100 11.31 0.22 -1.25
N GLU A 101 11.72 -0.93 -0.75
CA GLU A 101 13.15 -1.22 -0.49
C GLU A 101 13.99 -1.22 -1.77
N LYS A 102 13.34 -1.27 -2.95
CA LYS A 102 13.97 -1.15 -4.28
C LYS A 102 14.03 0.28 -4.81
N GLY A 103 13.46 1.24 -4.06
CA GLY A 103 13.40 2.65 -4.47
C GLY A 103 12.25 2.99 -5.44
N GLU A 104 11.27 2.12 -5.58
CA GLU A 104 10.07 2.36 -6.39
C GLU A 104 9.00 3.08 -5.57
N SER A 105 8.16 3.89 -6.21
CA SER A 105 7.03 4.56 -5.57
C SER A 105 5.72 4.15 -6.25
N PHE A 106 4.68 3.93 -5.46
CA PHE A 106 3.33 3.69 -5.96
C PHE A 106 2.50 4.97 -6.07
N GLU A 107 3.03 6.10 -5.62
CA GLU A 107 2.31 7.38 -5.67
C GLU A 107 1.90 7.72 -7.10
N SER A 108 0.63 8.04 -7.28
CA SER A 108 -0.03 8.36 -8.55
C SER A 108 -0.18 7.20 -9.57
N ILE A 109 0.37 6.02 -9.29
CA ILE A 109 0.29 4.85 -10.20
C ILE A 109 -0.41 3.64 -9.59
N GLY A 110 -0.35 3.47 -8.27
CA GLY A 110 -0.85 2.30 -7.55
C GLY A 110 0.10 1.10 -7.57
N TYR A 111 -0.08 0.22 -6.60
CA TYR A 111 0.54 -1.09 -6.59
C TYR A 111 -0.18 -2.02 -7.57
N ALA A 112 0.57 -2.71 -8.44
CA ALA A 112 0.05 -3.69 -9.37
C ALA A 112 0.01 -5.09 -8.71
N PRO A 113 -1.14 -5.77 -8.66
CA PRO A 113 -1.21 -7.13 -8.12
C PRO A 113 -0.51 -8.14 -9.05
N ASP A 114 -0.18 -9.32 -8.52
CA ASP A 114 0.43 -10.43 -9.28
C ASP A 114 -0.51 -10.96 -10.37
N VAL A 115 -1.81 -10.98 -10.07
CA VAL A 115 -2.87 -11.42 -10.99
C VAL A 115 -3.86 -10.29 -11.19
N LEU A 116 -3.81 -9.67 -12.37
CA LEU A 116 -4.69 -8.55 -12.71
C LEU A 116 -6.08 -9.06 -13.13
N VAL A 117 -7.09 -8.76 -12.32
CA VAL A 117 -8.51 -9.04 -12.58
C VAL A 117 -9.35 -7.85 -12.18
N GLN A 118 -10.33 -7.51 -12.99
CA GLN A 118 -11.23 -6.38 -12.71
C GLN A 118 -12.68 -6.83 -12.72
N ASN A 119 -13.45 -6.37 -11.74
CA ASN A 119 -14.90 -6.45 -11.79
C ASN A 119 -15.43 -5.32 -12.67
N MET A 120 -16.13 -5.67 -13.73
CA MET A 120 -16.81 -4.72 -14.59
C MET A 120 -18.17 -4.34 -13.98
N GLU A 121 -18.74 -3.22 -14.41
CA GLU A 121 -20.05 -2.76 -13.91
C GLU A 121 -21.15 -3.83 -14.06
N ASP A 122 -21.15 -4.54 -15.19
CA ASP A 122 -22.11 -5.64 -15.44
C ASP A 122 -21.89 -6.82 -14.50
N ASP A 123 -20.65 -7.14 -14.12
CA ASP A 123 -20.36 -8.19 -13.16
C ASP A 123 -20.96 -7.83 -11.80
N ILE A 124 -20.69 -6.62 -11.32
CA ILE A 124 -21.21 -6.12 -10.04
C ILE A 124 -22.75 -6.10 -10.06
N ALA A 125 -23.35 -5.61 -11.15
CA ALA A 125 -24.81 -5.54 -11.30
C ALA A 125 -25.48 -6.92 -11.25
N ASN A 126 -24.75 -7.98 -11.68
CA ASN A 126 -25.21 -9.37 -11.65
C ASN A 126 -24.78 -10.13 -10.40
N GLY A 127 -24.12 -9.47 -9.44
CA GLY A 127 -23.64 -10.10 -8.19
C GLY A 127 -22.44 -11.04 -8.42
N ILE A 128 -21.67 -10.83 -9.48
CA ILE A 128 -20.47 -11.59 -9.81
C ILE A 128 -19.25 -10.84 -9.28
N ASP A 129 -18.39 -11.52 -8.52
CA ASP A 129 -17.11 -11.01 -8.04
C ASP A 129 -15.96 -11.82 -8.62
N LYS A 130 -15.50 -11.42 -9.80
CA LYS A 130 -14.39 -12.09 -10.50
C LYS A 130 -13.08 -12.03 -9.70
N CYS A 131 -12.86 -10.97 -8.94
CA CYS A 131 -11.66 -10.87 -8.10
C CYS A 131 -11.68 -11.91 -7.00
N LEU A 132 -12.84 -12.13 -6.36
CA LEU A 132 -13.00 -13.16 -5.36
C LEU A 132 -12.94 -14.56 -5.97
N GLU A 133 -13.60 -14.78 -7.13
CA GLU A 133 -13.55 -16.06 -7.85
C GLU A 133 -12.11 -16.45 -8.20
N GLU A 134 -11.32 -15.52 -8.74
CA GLU A 134 -9.91 -15.73 -9.04
C GLU A 134 -9.09 -15.98 -7.79
N ALA A 135 -9.31 -15.19 -6.74
CA ALA A 135 -8.58 -15.34 -5.48
C ALA A 135 -8.76 -16.72 -4.82
N MET A 136 -9.89 -17.38 -5.05
CA MET A 136 -10.16 -18.72 -4.54
C MET A 136 -9.44 -19.84 -5.32
N LEU A 137 -8.76 -19.53 -6.41
CA LEU A 137 -7.97 -20.49 -7.20
C LEU A 137 -6.52 -20.60 -6.69
N HIS A 138 -6.07 -19.67 -5.88
CA HIS A 138 -4.73 -19.55 -5.32
C HIS A 138 -4.70 -19.90 -3.83
#